data_61689bde8fa79c7278b9c91fff3240d1
#
_entry.id   61689bde8fa79c7278b9c91fff3240d1
#
_cell.length_a   1.000
_cell.length_b   1.000
_cell.length_c   1.000
_cell.angle_alpha   90.00
_cell.angle_beta   90.00
_cell.angle_gamma   90.00
#
_symmetry.space_group_name_H-M   'P 1'
#
loop_
_entity.id
_entity.type
_entity.pdbx_description
1 polymer ?
#
loop_
_entity_poly.entity_id
_entity_poly.type
_entity_poly.pdbx_seq_one_letter_code
_entity_poly.pdbx_strand_id
1 'polypeptide(L)'
;MIRINAKSAPEEIQLMARVKSGFKNIEIQLINKEIAKEEYDITKKMIEEDKIDVSVVHTPLVQTETGKIEISLNQIFKDSYYKMLCDTIEYAEFISKIENKRIKVVIHERYSKEIWMENNFLIEKIGPMLKAILDKNPHVDLVLENISAFDGDRFRTVFYMSDVSYTVGVLNKIIPNRIYTLMDTCHMMMSIEAFSRITNGIKITNWDEQFKQANDGVKMNMMHLNNIHDNGLGDDHGVPFYSDNEEDLNKLKEIMQAYEKYTDCEITVEVREDSYTGPLYNAIETVKSLRKLGYEVEI
;
A
#
# COMPACT_ATOMS: atom_id res chain seq x y z
N MET A 1 6.90 -19.33 -4.74
CA MET A 1 7.35 -18.17 -5.56
C MET A 1 6.54 -16.96 -5.12
N ILE A 2 7.19 -15.86 -4.78
CA ILE A 2 6.55 -14.62 -4.31
C ILE A 2 6.49 -13.65 -5.48
N ARG A 3 5.29 -13.11 -5.76
CA ARG A 3 5.12 -12.06 -6.77
C ARG A 3 5.45 -10.70 -6.16
N ILE A 4 6.39 -9.99 -6.78
CA ILE A 4 6.88 -8.68 -6.36
C ILE A 4 6.49 -7.63 -7.41
N ASN A 5 5.76 -6.60 -6.97
CA ASN A 5 5.47 -5.42 -7.75
C ASN A 5 6.48 -4.30 -7.48
N ALA A 6 6.77 -3.49 -8.49
CA ALA A 6 7.44 -2.20 -8.32
C ALA A 6 6.43 -1.07 -8.46
N LYS A 7 6.58 -0.03 -7.64
CA LYS A 7 5.71 1.16 -7.68
C LYS A 7 6.11 2.09 -8.83
N SER A 8 5.15 2.61 -9.60
CA SER A 8 5.37 3.50 -10.74
C SER A 8 4.23 4.49 -10.95
N ALA A 9 4.52 5.73 -11.30
CA ALA A 9 3.51 6.58 -11.90
C ALA A 9 3.13 6.06 -13.31
N PRO A 10 1.91 6.36 -13.82
CA PRO A 10 1.45 5.94 -15.15
C PRO A 10 2.05 6.80 -16.28
N GLU A 11 3.35 7.04 -16.21
CA GLU A 11 4.16 7.80 -17.17
C GLU A 11 5.06 6.84 -17.95
N GLU A 12 5.11 6.93 -19.29
CA GLU A 12 5.86 5.99 -20.12
C GLU A 12 7.33 5.87 -19.68
N ILE A 13 7.96 6.99 -19.34
CA ILE A 13 9.35 7.02 -18.91
C ILE A 13 9.57 6.26 -17.58
N GLN A 14 8.66 6.40 -16.63
CA GLN A 14 8.75 5.69 -15.34
C GLN A 14 8.46 4.20 -15.53
N LEU A 15 7.39 3.83 -16.22
CA LEU A 15 7.05 2.43 -16.52
C LEU A 15 8.20 1.73 -17.27
N MET A 16 8.78 2.39 -18.28
CA MET A 16 9.94 1.83 -19.00
C MET A 16 11.18 1.69 -18.10
N ALA A 17 11.37 2.54 -17.11
CA ALA A 17 12.47 2.38 -16.15
C ALA A 17 12.29 1.09 -15.31
N ARG A 18 11.05 0.76 -14.89
CA ARG A 18 10.72 -0.51 -14.19
C ARG A 18 11.00 -1.72 -15.08
N VAL A 19 10.49 -1.70 -16.31
CA VAL A 19 10.73 -2.77 -17.30
C VAL A 19 12.23 -2.98 -17.54
N LYS A 20 13.00 -1.91 -17.75
CA LYS A 20 14.46 -1.99 -17.92
C LYS A 20 15.19 -2.50 -16.69
N SER A 21 14.62 -2.31 -15.50
CA SER A 21 15.14 -2.85 -14.23
C SER A 21 14.71 -4.30 -13.97
N GLY A 22 13.94 -4.90 -14.89
CA GLY A 22 13.52 -6.30 -14.83
C GLY A 22 12.14 -6.52 -14.20
N PHE A 23 11.43 -5.47 -13.77
CA PHE A 23 10.09 -5.58 -13.22
C PHE A 23 9.04 -5.60 -14.31
N LYS A 24 8.22 -6.65 -14.32
CA LYS A 24 7.01 -6.74 -15.12
C LYS A 24 5.77 -6.42 -14.28
N ASN A 25 5.76 -6.82 -13.01
CA ASN A 25 4.65 -6.61 -12.09
C ASN A 25 4.68 -5.19 -11.52
N ILE A 26 3.60 -4.45 -11.71
CA ILE A 26 3.54 -3.01 -11.41
C ILE A 26 2.35 -2.68 -10.50
N GLU A 27 2.63 -1.89 -9.46
CA GLU A 27 1.63 -1.08 -8.78
C GLU A 27 1.66 0.33 -9.36
N ILE A 28 0.53 0.79 -9.90
CA ILE A 28 0.41 2.17 -10.40
C ILE A 28 0.15 3.12 -9.23
N GLN A 29 1.06 4.07 -9.01
CA GLN A 29 0.86 5.19 -8.08
C GLN A 29 0.36 6.40 -8.85
N LEU A 30 -0.86 6.81 -8.61
CA LEU A 30 -1.36 8.07 -9.14
C LEU A 30 -0.69 9.26 -8.43
N ILE A 31 -0.30 10.28 -9.19
CA ILE A 31 0.43 11.45 -8.68
C ILE A 31 -0.30 12.76 -8.93
N ASN A 32 -1.40 12.72 -9.66
CA ASN A 32 -2.23 13.86 -10.01
C ASN A 32 -3.64 13.72 -9.44
N LYS A 33 -4.34 14.86 -9.23
CA LYS A 33 -5.75 14.86 -8.78
C LYS A 33 -6.71 14.30 -9.83
N GLU A 34 -6.37 14.48 -11.08
CA GLU A 34 -7.16 14.03 -12.25
C GLU A 34 -6.28 13.13 -13.09
N ILE A 35 -6.84 12.04 -13.57
CA ILE A 35 -6.16 11.08 -14.42
C ILE A 35 -6.33 11.54 -15.86
N ALA A 36 -5.23 11.92 -16.50
CA ALA A 36 -5.25 12.38 -17.87
C ALA A 36 -5.52 11.22 -18.84
N LYS A 37 -6.13 11.55 -19.99
CA LYS A 37 -6.36 10.54 -21.05
C LYS A 37 -5.06 9.86 -21.48
N GLU A 38 -3.95 10.59 -21.49
CA GLU A 38 -2.63 10.06 -21.84
C GLU A 38 -2.20 8.93 -20.89
N GLU A 39 -2.48 9.04 -19.59
CA GLU A 39 -2.17 8.01 -18.60
C GLU A 39 -2.95 6.69 -18.87
N TYR A 40 -4.22 6.80 -19.31
CA TYR A 40 -5.00 5.64 -19.79
C TYR A 40 -4.38 5.00 -21.04
N ASP A 41 -4.04 5.82 -22.02
CA ASP A 41 -3.50 5.37 -23.31
C ASP A 41 -2.12 4.70 -23.12
N ILE A 42 -1.24 5.28 -22.29
CA ILE A 42 0.09 4.73 -21.96
C ILE A 42 -0.06 3.38 -21.25
N THR A 43 -0.84 3.32 -20.18
CA THR A 43 -1.02 2.10 -19.40
C THR A 43 -1.61 0.98 -20.27
N LYS A 44 -2.65 1.28 -21.06
CA LYS A 44 -3.23 0.33 -21.99
C LYS A 44 -2.18 -0.22 -22.97
N LYS A 45 -1.44 0.67 -23.62
CA LYS A 45 -0.38 0.28 -24.58
C LYS A 45 0.65 -0.66 -23.94
N MET A 46 1.12 -0.32 -22.74
CA MET A 46 2.14 -1.10 -22.05
C MET A 46 1.65 -2.50 -21.65
N ILE A 47 0.38 -2.62 -21.27
CA ILE A 47 -0.25 -3.92 -20.97
C ILE A 47 -0.47 -4.73 -22.24
N GLU A 48 -1.06 -4.14 -23.29
CA GLU A 48 -1.33 -4.82 -24.57
C GLU A 48 -0.05 -5.28 -25.28
N GLU A 49 1.07 -4.58 -25.08
CA GLU A 49 2.41 -4.97 -25.56
C GLU A 49 3.10 -6.01 -24.63
N ASP A 50 2.43 -6.52 -23.61
CA ASP A 50 2.94 -7.47 -22.61
C ASP A 50 4.22 -7.01 -21.88
N LYS A 51 4.41 -5.68 -21.77
CA LYS A 51 5.56 -5.08 -21.08
C LYS A 51 5.38 -5.01 -19.58
N ILE A 52 4.14 -4.77 -19.12
CA ILE A 52 3.78 -4.71 -17.71
C ILE A 52 2.53 -5.55 -17.42
N ASP A 53 2.41 -5.96 -16.19
CA ASP A 53 1.25 -6.61 -15.60
C ASP A 53 0.83 -5.79 -14.37
N VAL A 54 -0.37 -5.20 -14.40
CA VAL A 54 -0.86 -4.32 -13.33
C VAL A 54 -1.90 -5.06 -12.50
N SER A 55 -1.66 -5.21 -11.22
CA SER A 55 -2.60 -5.81 -10.26
C SER A 55 -3.11 -4.84 -9.20
N VAL A 56 -2.47 -3.68 -9.09
CA VAL A 56 -2.72 -2.70 -8.03
C VAL A 56 -2.65 -1.28 -8.57
N VAL A 57 -3.57 -0.43 -8.11
CA VAL A 57 -3.56 1.02 -8.30
C VAL A 57 -3.61 1.69 -6.94
N HIS A 58 -2.66 2.56 -6.65
CA HIS A 58 -2.66 3.35 -5.43
C HIS A 58 -3.38 4.68 -5.65
N THR A 59 -4.21 5.08 -4.68
CA THR A 59 -4.87 6.41 -4.70
C THR A 59 -3.86 7.55 -4.84
N PRO A 60 -4.27 8.71 -5.37
CA PRO A 60 -3.36 9.80 -5.65
C PRO A 60 -2.56 10.30 -4.44
N LEU A 61 -1.25 10.44 -4.65
CA LEU A 61 -0.33 11.16 -3.80
C LEU A 61 0.10 12.44 -4.52
N VAL A 62 -0.58 13.56 -4.23
CA VAL A 62 -0.36 14.81 -4.94
C VAL A 62 0.55 15.72 -4.13
N GLN A 63 1.70 16.09 -4.69
CA GLN A 63 2.57 17.09 -4.09
C GLN A 63 1.97 18.48 -4.29
N THR A 64 1.99 19.30 -3.25
CA THR A 64 1.53 20.69 -3.27
C THR A 64 2.58 21.59 -2.63
N GLU A 65 2.46 22.90 -2.83
CA GLU A 65 3.36 23.89 -2.20
C GLU A 65 3.32 23.83 -0.66
N THR A 66 2.21 23.36 -0.08
CA THR A 66 1.99 23.33 1.36
C THR A 66 2.07 21.93 1.97
N GLY A 67 2.45 20.92 1.18
CA GLY A 67 2.57 19.52 1.62
C GLY A 67 1.98 18.53 0.63
N LYS A 68 1.52 17.40 1.14
CA LYS A 68 0.94 16.31 0.35
C LYS A 68 -0.57 16.25 0.50
N ILE A 69 -1.28 15.93 -0.60
CA ILE A 69 -2.68 15.52 -0.58
C ILE A 69 -2.70 14.00 -0.82
N GLU A 70 -3.22 13.28 0.15
CA GLU A 70 -3.44 11.84 0.11
C GLU A 70 -4.91 11.55 0.35
N ILE A 71 -5.46 10.52 -0.30
CA ILE A 71 -6.83 10.09 -0.01
C ILE A 71 -6.79 9.12 1.15
N SER A 72 -7.59 9.42 2.16
CA SER A 72 -7.82 8.51 3.27
C SER A 72 -9.32 8.29 3.50
N LEU A 73 -9.64 7.15 4.09
CA LEU A 73 -11.02 6.70 4.25
C LEU A 73 -11.90 7.73 4.97
N ASN A 74 -11.36 8.40 5.98
CA ASN A 74 -12.09 9.42 6.75
C ASN A 74 -12.26 10.76 6.03
N GLN A 75 -11.73 10.93 4.82
CA GLN A 75 -11.85 12.17 4.04
C GLN A 75 -12.83 12.04 2.88
N ILE A 76 -13.23 10.82 2.49
CA ILE A 76 -14.06 10.61 1.30
C ILE A 76 -15.47 11.19 1.40
N PHE A 77 -15.92 11.64 2.59
CA PHE A 77 -17.16 12.39 2.72
C PHE A 77 -17.07 13.81 2.15
N LYS A 78 -15.86 14.29 1.79
CA LYS A 78 -15.64 15.56 1.08
C LYS A 78 -15.69 15.29 -0.43
N ASP A 79 -16.50 16.03 -1.16
CA ASP A 79 -16.76 15.81 -2.59
C ASP A 79 -15.49 15.67 -3.45
N SER A 80 -14.48 16.51 -3.19
CA SER A 80 -13.20 16.45 -3.94
C SER A 80 -12.42 15.16 -3.72
N TYR A 81 -12.37 14.64 -2.49
CA TYR A 81 -11.70 13.38 -2.18
C TYR A 81 -12.49 12.18 -2.68
N TYR A 82 -13.83 12.25 -2.56
CA TYR A 82 -14.70 11.23 -3.12
C TYR A 82 -14.56 11.14 -4.64
N LYS A 83 -14.53 12.28 -5.32
CA LYS A 83 -14.29 12.32 -6.77
C LYS A 83 -12.97 11.66 -7.14
N MET A 84 -11.87 12.01 -6.46
CA MET A 84 -10.56 11.38 -6.73
C MET A 84 -10.59 9.86 -6.51
N LEU A 85 -11.29 9.39 -5.48
CA LEU A 85 -11.48 7.95 -5.25
C LEU A 85 -12.30 7.31 -6.36
N CYS A 86 -13.38 7.96 -6.83
CA CYS A 86 -14.19 7.49 -7.94
C CYS A 86 -13.34 7.36 -9.22
N ASP A 87 -12.59 8.41 -9.56
CA ASP A 87 -11.71 8.42 -10.73
C ASP A 87 -10.65 7.28 -10.64
N THR A 88 -10.06 7.07 -9.46
CA THR A 88 -9.11 5.97 -9.23
C THR A 88 -9.74 4.58 -9.43
N ILE A 89 -10.93 4.37 -8.87
CA ILE A 89 -11.63 3.08 -8.99
C ILE A 89 -12.07 2.84 -10.45
N GLU A 90 -12.51 3.87 -11.16
CA GLU A 90 -12.86 3.78 -12.60
C GLU A 90 -11.61 3.47 -13.45
N TYR A 91 -10.47 4.04 -13.11
CA TYR A 91 -9.19 3.72 -13.76
C TYR A 91 -8.76 2.27 -13.49
N ALA A 92 -8.91 1.79 -12.25
CA ALA A 92 -8.64 0.40 -11.91
C ALA A 92 -9.60 -0.57 -12.64
N GLU A 93 -10.88 -0.22 -12.79
CA GLU A 93 -11.85 -1.00 -13.57
C GLU A 93 -11.51 -1.02 -15.07
N PHE A 94 -11.00 0.08 -15.61
CA PHE A 94 -10.47 0.12 -16.98
C PHE A 94 -9.30 -0.84 -17.16
N ILE A 95 -8.31 -0.83 -16.25
CA ILE A 95 -7.17 -1.75 -16.27
C ILE A 95 -7.66 -3.20 -16.14
N SER A 96 -8.60 -3.47 -15.22
CA SER A 96 -9.18 -4.79 -15.01
C SER A 96 -9.73 -5.42 -16.30
N LYS A 97 -10.36 -4.62 -17.17
CA LYS A 97 -10.91 -5.09 -18.45
C LYS A 97 -9.82 -5.47 -19.44
N ILE A 98 -8.68 -4.81 -19.41
CA ILE A 98 -7.54 -5.12 -20.29
C ILE A 98 -6.81 -6.36 -19.77
N GLU A 99 -6.52 -6.40 -18.48
CA GLU A 99 -5.81 -7.49 -17.80
C GLU A 99 -6.67 -8.76 -17.62
N ASN A 100 -8.00 -8.63 -17.79
CA ASN A 100 -8.99 -9.69 -17.53
C ASN A 100 -8.85 -10.31 -16.13
N LYS A 101 -8.59 -9.48 -15.12
CA LYS A 101 -8.47 -9.86 -13.71
C LYS A 101 -8.97 -8.76 -12.79
N ARG A 102 -9.14 -9.08 -11.49
CA ARG A 102 -9.48 -8.06 -10.48
C ARG A 102 -8.27 -7.18 -10.18
N ILE A 103 -8.52 -5.89 -10.01
CA ILE A 103 -7.51 -4.90 -9.63
C ILE A 103 -7.78 -4.42 -8.21
N LYS A 104 -6.73 -4.30 -7.42
CA LYS A 104 -6.78 -3.75 -6.07
C LYS A 104 -6.57 -2.24 -6.10
N VAL A 105 -7.31 -1.50 -5.30
CA VAL A 105 -7.09 -0.07 -5.08
C VAL A 105 -6.65 0.15 -3.65
N VAL A 106 -5.46 0.71 -3.48
CA VAL A 106 -4.92 1.07 -2.16
C VAL A 106 -5.50 2.39 -1.70
N ILE A 107 -6.00 2.41 -0.48
CA ILE A 107 -6.46 3.61 0.23
C ILE A 107 -5.92 3.59 1.66
N HIS A 108 -5.44 4.74 2.12
CA HIS A 108 -4.99 4.87 3.50
C HIS A 108 -6.18 4.92 4.47
N GLU A 109 -6.03 4.27 5.59
CA GLU A 109 -6.88 4.52 6.74
C GLU A 109 -6.23 5.63 7.59
N ARG A 110 -6.90 6.76 7.71
CA ARG A 110 -6.40 7.90 8.44
C ARG A 110 -7.45 8.49 9.34
N TYR A 111 -7.09 8.74 10.60
CA TYR A 111 -7.92 9.51 11.51
C TYR A 111 -7.62 11.01 11.39
N SER A 112 -8.68 11.83 11.40
CA SER A 112 -8.57 13.21 11.81
C SER A 112 -9.02 13.33 13.27
N LYS A 113 -8.45 14.27 14.03
CA LYS A 113 -8.91 14.55 15.42
C LYS A 113 -10.39 14.96 15.50
N GLU A 114 -10.99 15.31 14.37
CA GLU A 114 -12.34 15.87 14.27
C GLU A 114 -13.40 14.80 13.99
N ILE A 115 -13.01 13.62 13.51
CA ILE A 115 -13.97 12.57 13.12
C ILE A 115 -13.44 11.23 13.63
N TRP A 116 -14.04 10.73 14.69
CA TRP A 116 -13.86 9.36 15.12
C TRP A 116 -14.49 8.43 14.11
N MET A 117 -13.74 7.42 13.69
CA MET A 117 -14.25 6.34 12.86
C MET A 117 -15.11 5.40 13.74
N GLU A 118 -16.15 5.95 14.35
CA GLU A 118 -17.14 5.15 15.06
C GLU A 118 -17.82 4.19 14.09
N ASN A 119 -18.23 3.03 14.59
CA ASN A 119 -18.97 2.04 13.82
C ASN A 119 -20.12 2.64 13.03
N ASN A 120 -20.87 3.55 13.64
CA ASN A 120 -22.00 4.20 12.99
C ASN A 120 -21.57 5.06 11.80
N PHE A 121 -20.45 5.77 11.90
CA PHE A 121 -19.94 6.56 10.78
C PHE A 121 -19.49 5.67 9.61
N LEU A 122 -18.79 4.57 9.89
CA LEU A 122 -18.40 3.59 8.88
C LEU A 122 -19.65 2.97 8.22
N ILE A 123 -20.64 2.57 9.00
CA ILE A 123 -21.83 1.88 8.51
C ILE A 123 -22.76 2.86 7.77
N GLU A 124 -23.02 4.05 8.32
CA GLU A 124 -24.05 4.95 7.83
C GLU A 124 -23.56 5.94 6.77
N LYS A 125 -22.25 6.21 6.72
CA LYS A 125 -21.66 7.20 5.78
C LYS A 125 -20.70 6.56 4.81
N ILE A 126 -19.61 6.00 5.30
CA ILE A 126 -18.51 5.51 4.46
C ILE A 126 -18.91 4.27 3.65
N GLY A 127 -19.52 3.28 4.31
CA GLY A 127 -19.93 2.03 3.67
C GLY A 127 -20.87 2.23 2.48
N PRO A 128 -21.97 3.01 2.59
CA PRO A 128 -22.84 3.30 1.45
C PRO A 128 -22.14 4.01 0.29
N MET A 129 -21.21 4.94 0.57
CA MET A 129 -20.43 5.62 -0.46
C MET A 129 -19.51 4.65 -1.20
N LEU A 130 -18.76 3.81 -0.47
CA LEU A 130 -17.90 2.79 -1.06
C LEU A 130 -18.72 1.75 -1.82
N LYS A 131 -19.86 1.33 -1.27
CA LYS A 131 -20.75 0.38 -1.95
C LYS A 131 -21.23 0.93 -3.29
N ALA A 132 -21.69 2.18 -3.31
CA ALA A 132 -22.22 2.80 -4.51
C ALA A 132 -21.20 2.86 -5.66
N ILE A 133 -19.90 3.06 -5.35
CA ILE A 133 -18.88 3.09 -6.39
C ILE A 133 -18.44 1.68 -6.77
N LEU A 134 -18.27 0.77 -5.80
CA LEU A 134 -17.83 -0.61 -6.07
C LEU A 134 -18.89 -1.42 -6.82
N ASP A 135 -20.19 -1.16 -6.59
CA ASP A 135 -21.27 -1.80 -7.36
C ASP A 135 -21.21 -1.45 -8.86
N LYS A 136 -20.72 -0.25 -9.21
CA LYS A 136 -20.49 0.18 -10.61
C LYS A 136 -19.20 -0.38 -11.21
N ASN A 137 -18.26 -0.79 -10.36
CA ASN A 137 -16.92 -1.24 -10.73
C ASN A 137 -16.68 -2.65 -10.15
N PRO A 138 -17.32 -3.69 -10.73
CA PRO A 138 -17.40 -5.02 -10.12
C PRO A 138 -16.07 -5.77 -10.03
N HIS A 139 -15.06 -5.36 -10.80
CA HIS A 139 -13.76 -6.05 -10.85
C HIS A 139 -12.67 -5.32 -10.03
N VAL A 140 -13.06 -4.35 -9.19
CA VAL A 140 -12.13 -3.63 -8.31
C VAL A 140 -12.36 -4.03 -6.86
N ASP A 141 -11.30 -4.27 -6.12
CA ASP A 141 -11.29 -4.48 -4.68
C ASP A 141 -10.54 -3.35 -3.99
N LEU A 142 -10.88 -3.04 -2.74
CA LEU A 142 -10.14 -2.07 -1.93
C LEU A 142 -9.19 -2.80 -0.98
N VAL A 143 -8.02 -2.23 -0.78
CA VAL A 143 -7.08 -2.64 0.27
C VAL A 143 -6.78 -1.44 1.17
N LEU A 144 -7.03 -1.60 2.47
CA LEU A 144 -6.79 -0.56 3.46
C LEU A 144 -5.40 -0.72 4.04
N GLU A 145 -4.61 0.34 3.92
CA GLU A 145 -3.22 0.40 4.37
C GLU A 145 -3.12 1.00 5.78
N ASN A 146 -2.33 0.37 6.66
CA ASN A 146 -1.93 0.97 7.92
C ASN A 146 -1.02 2.17 7.66
N ILE A 147 -1.11 3.17 8.53
CA ILE A 147 -0.25 4.36 8.50
C ILE A 147 0.63 4.43 9.74
N SER A 148 1.76 5.14 9.66
CA SER A 148 2.64 5.34 10.81
C SER A 148 1.92 6.05 11.96
N ALA A 149 2.30 5.73 13.21
CA ALA A 149 1.74 6.35 14.41
C ALA A 149 1.96 7.88 14.48
N PHE A 150 2.97 8.38 13.79
CA PHE A 150 3.34 9.79 13.80
C PHE A 150 3.42 10.36 12.39
N ASP A 151 3.08 11.65 12.29
CA ASP A 151 3.26 12.48 11.12
C ASP A 151 3.88 13.80 11.60
N GLY A 152 5.21 13.85 11.61
CA GLY A 152 5.94 14.88 12.33
C GLY A 152 5.59 14.85 13.82
N ASP A 153 5.12 15.96 14.37
CA ASP A 153 4.72 16.07 15.79
C ASP A 153 3.27 15.58 16.07
N ARG A 154 2.59 15.04 15.05
CA ARG A 154 1.18 14.65 15.17
C ARG A 154 1.04 13.17 15.41
N PHE A 155 0.41 12.82 16.51
CA PHE A 155 0.00 11.45 16.80
C PHE A 155 -1.20 11.05 15.94
N ARG A 156 -1.10 9.89 15.27
CA ARG A 156 -2.18 9.23 14.52
C ARG A 156 -2.75 8.10 15.37
N THR A 157 -3.96 7.69 15.11
CA THR A 157 -4.67 6.71 15.93
C THR A 157 -4.76 5.32 15.29
N VAL A 158 -4.60 5.20 13.97
CA VAL A 158 -4.66 3.92 13.25
C VAL A 158 -3.27 3.55 12.79
N PHE A 159 -2.64 2.63 13.48
CA PHE A 159 -1.26 2.24 13.23
C PHE A 159 -0.98 0.75 13.43
N TYR A 160 -1.87 0.01 14.10
CA TYR A 160 -1.77 -1.44 14.21
C TYR A 160 -2.75 -2.14 13.29
N MET A 161 -2.39 -3.37 12.90
CA MET A 161 -3.24 -4.15 12.00
C MET A 161 -4.57 -4.55 12.63
N SER A 162 -4.69 -4.56 13.95
CA SER A 162 -5.97 -4.71 14.63
C SER A 162 -6.98 -3.61 14.28
N ASP A 163 -6.52 -2.36 14.15
CA ASP A 163 -7.39 -1.23 13.82
C ASP A 163 -7.85 -1.31 12.37
N VAL A 164 -6.92 -1.63 11.46
CA VAL A 164 -7.23 -1.82 10.03
C VAL A 164 -8.20 -2.97 9.84
N SER A 165 -7.94 -4.12 10.47
CA SER A 165 -8.80 -5.32 10.38
C SER A 165 -10.19 -5.06 10.94
N TYR A 166 -10.28 -4.31 12.03
CA TYR A 166 -11.55 -3.90 12.58
C TYR A 166 -12.37 -3.07 11.58
N THR A 167 -11.77 -2.04 10.97
CA THR A 167 -12.42 -1.20 9.96
C THR A 167 -12.85 -2.03 8.74
N VAL A 168 -11.98 -2.87 8.23
CA VAL A 168 -12.29 -3.81 7.13
C VAL A 168 -13.45 -4.73 7.51
N GLY A 169 -13.42 -5.30 8.72
CA GLY A 169 -14.48 -6.18 9.22
C GLY A 169 -15.84 -5.49 9.31
N VAL A 170 -15.86 -4.22 9.74
CA VAL A 170 -17.10 -3.42 9.77
C VAL A 170 -17.61 -3.14 8.36
N LEU A 171 -16.74 -2.72 7.44
CA LEU A 171 -17.13 -2.40 6.06
C LEU A 171 -17.55 -3.64 5.27
N ASN A 172 -16.96 -4.79 5.51
CA ASN A 172 -17.33 -6.06 4.86
C ASN A 172 -18.73 -6.57 5.26
N LYS A 173 -19.35 -6.05 6.31
CA LYS A 173 -20.78 -6.30 6.61
C LYS A 173 -21.69 -5.64 5.58
N ILE A 174 -21.23 -4.58 4.92
CA ILE A 174 -21.97 -3.81 3.90
C ILE A 174 -21.55 -4.20 2.49
N ILE A 175 -20.25 -4.48 2.30
CA ILE A 175 -19.60 -4.75 1.02
C ILE A 175 -18.82 -6.07 1.14
N PRO A 176 -19.49 -7.22 1.16
CA PRO A 176 -18.85 -8.50 1.46
C PRO A 176 -17.75 -8.86 0.46
N ASN A 177 -16.59 -9.27 0.99
CA ASN A 177 -15.47 -9.82 0.23
C ASN A 177 -14.90 -8.88 -0.86
N ARG A 178 -14.95 -7.58 -0.62
CA ARG A 178 -14.44 -6.56 -1.55
C ARG A 178 -13.43 -5.60 -0.90
N ILE A 179 -13.26 -5.71 0.43
CA ILE A 179 -12.35 -4.86 1.19
C ILE A 179 -11.42 -5.75 1.99
N TYR A 180 -10.12 -5.49 1.91
CA TYR A 180 -9.06 -6.31 2.48
C TYR A 180 -8.07 -5.43 3.25
N THR A 181 -7.18 -6.03 4.02
CA THR A 181 -6.09 -5.33 4.68
C THR A 181 -4.83 -5.33 3.83
N LEU A 182 -4.06 -4.25 3.94
CA LEU A 182 -2.70 -4.11 3.45
C LEU A 182 -1.80 -3.72 4.61
N MET A 183 -0.66 -4.39 4.76
CA MET A 183 0.37 -4.02 5.72
C MET A 183 1.52 -3.32 5.00
N ASP A 184 1.78 -2.06 5.37
CA ASP A 184 3.05 -1.39 5.10
C ASP A 184 4.02 -1.65 6.25
N THR A 185 5.15 -2.29 5.92
CA THR A 185 6.12 -2.74 6.93
C THR A 185 6.90 -1.58 7.54
N CYS A 186 7.18 -0.52 6.77
CA CYS A 186 7.83 0.67 7.28
C CYS A 186 6.92 1.43 8.27
N HIS A 187 5.66 1.65 7.91
CA HIS A 187 4.68 2.28 8.80
C HIS A 187 4.51 1.50 10.09
N MET A 188 4.55 0.16 10.00
CA MET A 188 4.50 -0.71 11.17
C MET A 188 5.76 -0.57 12.05
N MET A 189 6.95 -0.58 11.45
CA MET A 189 8.22 -0.37 12.17
C MET A 189 8.25 0.98 12.87
N MET A 190 7.84 2.06 12.18
CA MET A 190 7.75 3.40 12.76
C MET A 190 6.80 3.42 13.97
N SER A 191 5.69 2.70 13.89
CA SER A 191 4.72 2.62 15.00
C SER A 191 5.29 1.84 16.19
N ILE A 192 5.94 0.71 15.96
CA ILE A 192 6.59 -0.11 17.00
C ILE A 192 7.68 0.69 17.71
N GLU A 193 8.55 1.37 16.97
CA GLU A 193 9.63 2.17 17.53
C GLU A 193 9.10 3.38 18.32
N ALA A 194 8.11 4.08 17.79
CA ALA A 194 7.48 5.21 18.47
C ALA A 194 6.91 4.80 19.83
N PHE A 195 6.22 3.66 19.89
CA PHE A 195 5.69 3.14 21.14
C PHE A 195 6.77 2.61 22.08
N SER A 196 7.80 1.95 21.55
CA SER A 196 8.94 1.51 22.37
C SER A 196 9.58 2.65 23.16
N ARG A 197 9.66 3.86 22.59
CA ARG A 197 10.17 5.05 23.27
C ARG A 197 9.26 5.53 24.39
N ILE A 198 7.96 5.55 24.15
CA ILE A 198 6.96 5.96 25.17
C ILE A 198 6.94 4.96 26.34
N THR A 199 7.18 3.68 26.06
CA THR A 199 7.17 2.59 27.05
C THR A 199 8.54 2.24 27.62
N ASN A 200 9.54 3.11 27.51
CA ASN A 200 10.91 2.91 27.98
C ASN A 200 11.57 1.61 27.43
N GLY A 201 11.41 1.35 26.14
CA GLY A 201 12.02 0.24 25.42
C GLY A 201 11.21 -1.06 25.42
N ILE A 202 9.99 -1.05 25.96
CA ILE A 202 9.12 -2.23 25.90
C ILE A 202 8.48 -2.29 24.52
N LYS A 203 8.81 -3.34 23.75
CA LYS A 203 8.06 -3.67 22.52
C LYS A 203 6.72 -4.26 22.90
N ILE A 204 5.64 -3.58 22.55
CA ILE A 204 4.27 -3.99 22.91
C ILE A 204 3.64 -4.93 21.88
N THR A 205 4.30 -5.17 20.77
CA THR A 205 3.88 -6.09 19.70
C THR A 205 5.07 -6.60 18.90
N ASN A 206 4.83 -7.57 18.04
CA ASN A 206 5.80 -8.17 17.13
C ASN A 206 5.16 -8.51 15.76
N TRP A 207 5.98 -8.95 14.80
CA TRP A 207 5.50 -9.26 13.45
C TRP A 207 4.47 -10.40 13.43
N ASP A 208 4.68 -11.47 14.19
CA ASP A 208 3.74 -12.60 14.26
C ASP A 208 2.34 -12.15 14.69
N GLU A 209 2.28 -11.29 15.70
CA GLU A 209 1.01 -10.72 16.17
C GLU A 209 0.36 -9.80 15.12
N GLN A 210 1.13 -8.91 14.48
CA GLN A 210 0.61 -7.99 13.48
C GLN A 210 0.08 -8.71 12.24
N PHE A 211 0.79 -9.72 11.73
CA PHE A 211 0.30 -10.53 10.61
C PHE A 211 -0.93 -11.37 10.99
N LYS A 212 -0.99 -11.89 12.22
CA LYS A 212 -2.18 -12.55 12.73
C LYS A 212 -3.37 -11.59 12.78
N GLN A 213 -3.17 -10.38 13.32
CA GLN A 213 -4.21 -9.35 13.38
C GLN A 213 -4.67 -8.90 12.00
N ALA A 214 -3.76 -8.78 11.02
CA ALA A 214 -4.10 -8.45 9.63
C ALA A 214 -5.06 -9.45 8.97
N ASN A 215 -5.16 -10.66 9.52
CA ASN A 215 -6.00 -11.75 9.04
C ASN A 215 -7.12 -12.13 10.03
N ASP A 216 -7.36 -11.36 11.08
CA ASP A 216 -8.36 -11.67 12.11
C ASP A 216 -9.78 -11.32 11.64
N GLY A 217 -10.52 -12.34 11.21
CA GLY A 217 -11.89 -12.21 10.66
C GLY A 217 -11.97 -11.51 9.30
N VAL A 218 -10.83 -11.16 8.71
CA VAL A 218 -10.64 -10.52 7.40
C VAL A 218 -9.47 -11.19 6.66
N LYS A 219 -9.16 -10.74 5.46
CA LYS A 219 -8.03 -11.28 4.69
C LYS A 219 -7.03 -10.17 4.38
N MET A 220 -5.76 -10.40 4.67
CA MET A 220 -4.67 -9.62 4.14
C MET A 220 -4.45 -10.00 2.68
N ASN A 221 -4.48 -9.02 1.78
CA ASN A 221 -4.41 -9.27 0.34
C ASN A 221 -3.23 -8.56 -0.34
N MET A 222 -2.44 -7.82 0.43
CA MET A 222 -1.28 -7.10 -0.07
C MET A 222 -0.33 -6.71 1.06
N MET A 223 0.95 -6.57 0.73
CA MET A 223 1.98 -6.00 1.61
C MET A 223 2.84 -4.99 0.84
N HIS A 224 3.06 -3.82 1.43
CA HIS A 224 4.14 -2.92 1.03
C HIS A 224 5.39 -3.29 1.84
N LEU A 225 6.44 -3.69 1.14
CA LEU A 225 7.70 -4.11 1.73
C LEU A 225 8.75 -3.01 1.57
N ASN A 226 9.12 -2.43 2.68
CA ASN A 226 10.09 -1.35 2.79
C ASN A 226 10.66 -1.34 4.21
N ASN A 227 11.80 -0.68 4.39
CA ASN A 227 12.53 -0.63 5.65
C ASN A 227 12.60 0.82 6.15
N ILE A 228 13.01 0.97 7.39
CA ILE A 228 13.45 2.24 7.97
C ILE A 228 14.90 2.09 8.43
N HIS A 229 15.68 3.14 8.23
CA HIS A 229 16.92 3.36 8.95
C HIS A 229 16.70 4.51 9.94
N ASP A 230 17.53 4.56 11.00
CA ASP A 230 17.32 5.50 12.08
C ASP A 230 16.04 5.23 12.90
N ASN A 231 15.76 6.09 13.77
CA ASN A 231 14.84 5.98 14.90
C ASN A 231 13.34 6.03 14.58
N GLY A 232 12.95 5.91 13.33
CA GLY A 232 11.54 5.78 12.93
C GLY A 232 10.68 7.05 13.06
N LEU A 233 11.27 8.19 13.37
CA LEU A 233 10.56 9.48 13.52
C LEU A 233 10.89 10.47 12.39
N GLY A 234 11.76 10.10 11.47
CA GLY A 234 12.28 11.00 10.46
C GLY A 234 11.92 10.61 9.03
N ASP A 235 12.61 11.23 8.10
CA ASP A 235 12.39 11.11 6.67
C ASP A 235 12.93 9.81 6.05
N ASP A 236 13.46 8.89 6.86
CA ASP A 236 14.12 7.66 6.39
C ASP A 236 13.19 6.45 6.25
N HIS A 237 11.89 6.67 6.06
CA HIS A 237 10.99 5.60 5.65
C HIS A 237 11.13 5.31 4.15
N GLY A 238 10.85 4.08 3.76
CA GLY A 238 10.94 3.64 2.38
C GLY A 238 12.38 3.44 1.91
N VAL A 239 13.27 2.99 2.78
CA VAL A 239 14.62 2.54 2.40
C VAL A 239 14.61 1.04 2.05
N PRO A 240 15.57 0.56 1.23
CA PRO A 240 15.66 -0.87 0.92
C PRO A 240 16.13 -1.68 2.12
N PHE A 241 15.91 -3.00 2.06
CA PHE A 241 16.66 -3.96 2.87
C PHE A 241 17.96 -4.28 2.13
N TYR A 242 19.08 -3.89 2.70
CA TYR A 242 20.39 -4.12 2.06
C TYR A 242 20.86 -5.55 2.24
N SER A 243 21.26 -6.19 1.13
CA SER A 243 21.68 -7.60 1.12
C SER A 243 23.03 -7.85 1.78
N ASP A 244 23.84 -6.84 1.99
CA ASP A 244 25.13 -6.89 2.70
C ASP A 244 25.03 -6.40 4.16
N ASN A 245 23.86 -5.96 4.60
CA ASN A 245 23.59 -5.55 5.98
C ASN A 245 22.91 -6.68 6.76
N GLU A 246 23.60 -7.19 7.80
CA GLU A 246 23.08 -8.30 8.61
C GLU A 246 21.84 -7.91 9.44
N GLU A 247 21.76 -6.67 9.90
CA GLU A 247 20.61 -6.17 10.65
C GLU A 247 19.36 -6.13 9.75
N ASP A 248 19.47 -5.62 8.52
CA ASP A 248 18.39 -5.59 7.54
C ASP A 248 17.93 -7.00 7.17
N LEU A 249 18.87 -7.92 6.95
CA LEU A 249 18.54 -9.32 6.66
C LEU A 249 17.80 -9.99 7.83
N ASN A 250 18.17 -9.71 9.07
CA ASN A 250 17.49 -10.25 10.23
C ASN A 250 16.07 -9.67 10.36
N LYS A 251 15.90 -8.36 10.18
CA LYS A 251 14.57 -7.72 10.16
C LYS A 251 13.68 -8.32 9.05
N LEU A 252 14.22 -8.41 7.83
CA LEU A 252 13.51 -8.98 6.70
C LEU A 252 13.12 -10.44 6.95
N LYS A 253 14.01 -11.22 7.54
CA LYS A 253 13.73 -12.62 7.89
C LYS A 253 12.57 -12.75 8.88
N GLU A 254 12.52 -11.92 9.91
CA GLU A 254 11.40 -11.91 10.88
C GLU A 254 10.06 -11.58 10.20
N ILE A 255 10.06 -10.56 9.33
CA ILE A 255 8.88 -10.18 8.54
C ILE A 255 8.42 -11.34 7.67
N MET A 256 9.34 -11.93 6.91
CA MET A 256 9.00 -12.98 5.96
C MET A 256 8.60 -14.30 6.62
N GLN A 257 9.12 -14.62 7.80
CA GLN A 257 8.65 -15.77 8.59
C GLN A 257 7.20 -15.60 9.04
N ALA A 258 6.81 -14.39 9.46
CA ALA A 258 5.43 -14.08 9.80
C ALA A 258 4.53 -14.07 8.53
N TYR A 259 5.03 -13.51 7.42
CA TYR A 259 4.36 -13.54 6.12
C TYR A 259 4.00 -14.98 5.72
N GLU A 260 4.97 -15.90 5.67
CA GLU A 260 4.76 -17.30 5.27
C GLU A 260 3.74 -18.04 6.15
N LYS A 261 3.64 -17.65 7.42
CA LYS A 261 2.72 -18.29 8.38
C LYS A 261 1.26 -17.87 8.18
N TYR A 262 1.02 -16.64 7.76
CA TYR A 262 -0.31 -16.04 7.79
C TYR A 262 -0.89 -15.65 6.44
N THR A 263 -0.06 -15.50 5.41
CA THR A 263 -0.51 -14.99 4.12
C THR A 263 0.35 -15.49 2.96
N ASP A 264 -0.20 -15.35 1.76
CA ASP A 264 0.45 -15.60 0.47
C ASP A 264 0.21 -14.42 -0.50
N CYS A 265 -0.10 -13.25 0.04
CA CYS A 265 -0.49 -12.08 -0.74
C CYS A 265 0.66 -11.55 -1.61
N GLU A 266 0.31 -10.72 -2.60
CA GLU A 266 1.30 -9.99 -3.40
C GLU A 266 2.06 -8.99 -2.53
N ILE A 267 3.31 -8.74 -2.91
CA ILE A 267 4.19 -7.77 -2.26
C ILE A 267 4.51 -6.65 -3.26
N THR A 268 4.37 -5.40 -2.87
CA THR A 268 4.98 -4.26 -3.56
C THR A 268 6.21 -3.81 -2.79
N VAL A 269 7.35 -3.70 -3.48
CA VAL A 269 8.53 -3.05 -2.94
C VAL A 269 8.34 -1.54 -3.06
N GLU A 270 8.04 -0.89 -1.94
CA GLU A 270 7.78 0.55 -1.86
C GLU A 270 8.97 1.30 -1.28
N VAL A 271 10.04 1.40 -2.04
CA VAL A 271 11.27 2.07 -1.64
C VAL A 271 11.49 3.36 -2.44
N ARG A 272 12.12 4.33 -1.80
CA ARG A 272 12.57 5.55 -2.47
C ARG A 272 13.72 5.23 -3.38
N GLU A 273 13.69 5.81 -4.57
CA GLU A 273 14.78 5.74 -5.54
C GLU A 273 15.41 7.11 -5.73
N ASP A 274 16.68 7.18 -6.06
CA ASP A 274 17.36 8.43 -6.40
C ASP A 274 16.77 9.08 -7.66
N SER A 275 16.23 8.25 -8.56
CA SER A 275 15.53 8.68 -9.77
C SER A 275 14.43 7.71 -10.14
N TYR A 276 13.22 8.21 -10.29
CA TYR A 276 12.08 7.41 -10.73
C TYR A 276 12.04 7.16 -12.24
N THR A 277 12.92 7.80 -13.00
CA THR A 277 13.07 7.63 -14.47
C THR A 277 14.33 6.86 -14.86
N GLY A 278 15.14 6.49 -13.88
CA GLY A 278 16.36 5.70 -14.02
C GLY A 278 16.22 4.26 -13.52
N PRO A 279 17.35 3.52 -13.41
CA PRO A 279 17.35 2.18 -12.84
C PRO A 279 16.88 2.18 -11.39
N LEU A 280 16.13 1.13 -11.02
CA LEU A 280 15.59 0.94 -9.67
C LEU A 280 16.61 0.21 -8.78
N TYR A 281 17.60 0.91 -8.26
CA TYR A 281 18.66 0.29 -7.47
C TYR A 281 18.17 -0.22 -6.11
N ASN A 282 17.31 0.56 -5.43
CA ASN A 282 16.83 0.26 -4.09
C ASN A 282 15.79 -0.88 -4.11
N ALA A 283 14.88 -0.88 -5.09
CA ALA A 283 13.94 -1.98 -5.25
C ALA A 283 14.66 -3.30 -5.59
N ILE A 284 15.67 -3.25 -6.48
CA ILE A 284 16.49 -4.41 -6.82
C ILE A 284 17.27 -4.91 -5.60
N GLU A 285 17.75 -4.01 -4.74
CA GLU A 285 18.49 -4.40 -3.54
C GLU A 285 17.59 -5.16 -2.56
N THR A 286 16.36 -4.72 -2.34
CA THR A 286 15.38 -5.48 -1.55
C THR A 286 15.09 -6.86 -2.15
N VAL A 287 14.95 -6.96 -3.47
CA VAL A 287 14.79 -8.25 -4.16
C VAL A 287 16.00 -9.17 -3.97
N LYS A 288 17.22 -8.64 -4.01
CA LYS A 288 18.45 -9.41 -3.70
C LYS A 288 18.44 -9.93 -2.27
N SER A 289 18.00 -9.13 -1.31
CA SER A 289 17.89 -9.52 0.09
C SER A 289 16.91 -10.68 0.28
N LEU A 290 15.75 -10.64 -0.37
CA LEU A 290 14.80 -11.76 -0.39
C LEU A 290 15.42 -13.03 -0.98
N ARG A 291 16.08 -12.92 -2.12
CA ARG A 291 16.77 -14.06 -2.77
C ARG A 291 17.91 -14.63 -1.90
N LYS A 292 18.64 -13.77 -1.20
CA LYS A 292 19.70 -14.20 -0.26
C LYS A 292 19.13 -14.97 0.93
N LEU A 293 17.92 -14.66 1.36
CA LEU A 293 17.18 -15.42 2.39
C LEU A 293 16.55 -16.71 1.85
N GLY A 294 16.69 -17.01 0.55
CA GLY A 294 16.22 -18.25 -0.07
C GLY A 294 14.84 -18.15 -0.72
N TYR A 295 14.24 -16.95 -0.82
CA TYR A 295 12.95 -16.77 -1.46
C TYR A 295 13.05 -16.79 -2.98
N GLU A 296 12.17 -17.54 -3.63
CA GLU A 296 11.95 -17.46 -5.07
C GLU A 296 11.02 -16.27 -5.35
N VAL A 297 11.51 -15.30 -6.12
CA VAL A 297 10.81 -14.05 -6.43
C VAL A 297 10.64 -13.86 -7.94
N GLU A 298 9.40 -13.55 -8.34
CA GLU A 298 8.99 -13.08 -9.66
C GLU A 298 8.82 -11.56 -9.60
N ILE A 299 9.50 -10.82 -10.48
CA ILE A 299 9.47 -9.35 -10.54
C ILE A 299 8.91 -8.85 -11.87
#